data_a78c8e0a63b06e820854769eece135e8
#
_entry.id   a78c8e0a63b06e820854769eece135e8
#
_cell.length_a   1.000
_cell.length_b   1.000
_cell.length_c   1.000
_cell.angle_alpha   90.00
_cell.angle_beta   90.00
_cell.angle_gamma   90.00
#
_symmetry.space_group_name_H-M   'P 1'
#
loop_
_entity.id
_entity.type
_entity.pdbx_description
1 polymer ?
#
loop_
_entity_poly.entity_id
_entity_poly.type
_entity_poly.pdbx_seq_one_letter_code
_entity_poly.pdbx_strand_id
1 'polypeptide(L)'
;MKTVKERIAAQNWEQISMHLHQQGFAIVPNVLYKQECEQLIADYQENENYRKTISMERYRFGSGEYKYFRYPLPNLITELRENVYPHIAPVANRWMEELGLHTRFPATHAGMKKLCADKGQTKPTVLILKYGPGGFNTLHQDLYGEVYFPMQMVFVLNQANEDFTGGEFVITEQIPRAQSKANVLAPGRGDMLIFTTSFRPAKGSRGYYRVNMKHGVSPLHSGERHSMGIIFHDALS
;
A
#
# COMPACT_ATOMS: atom_id res chain seq x y z
N MET A 1 -10.95 10.96 -21.27
CA MET A 1 -10.62 10.69 -19.84
C MET A 1 -9.26 11.29 -19.53
N LYS A 2 -9.03 11.75 -18.28
CA LYS A 2 -7.69 12.18 -17.84
C LYS A 2 -6.77 10.97 -17.71
N THR A 3 -5.51 11.13 -18.07
CA THR A 3 -4.47 10.11 -17.84
C THR A 3 -4.22 9.90 -16.34
N VAL A 4 -3.59 8.78 -15.95
CA VAL A 4 -3.17 8.53 -14.56
C VAL A 4 -2.30 9.68 -14.04
N LYS A 5 -1.34 10.11 -14.84
CA LYS A 5 -0.45 11.23 -14.50
C LYS A 5 -1.23 12.52 -14.19
N GLU A 6 -2.21 12.87 -15.02
CA GLU A 6 -3.05 14.06 -14.80
C GLU A 6 -3.92 13.93 -13.54
N ARG A 7 -4.46 12.72 -13.27
CA ARG A 7 -5.26 12.48 -12.05
C ARG A 7 -4.40 12.59 -10.79
N ILE A 8 -3.20 12.04 -10.80
CA ILE A 8 -2.26 12.12 -9.68
C ILE A 8 -1.78 13.57 -9.48
N ALA A 9 -1.41 14.27 -10.56
CA ALA A 9 -0.96 15.66 -10.47
C ALA A 9 -2.04 16.63 -9.96
N ALA A 10 -3.33 16.30 -10.18
CA ALA A 10 -4.46 17.13 -9.74
C ALA A 10 -4.81 16.97 -8.25
N GLN A 11 -4.17 16.04 -7.52
CA GLN A 11 -4.46 15.80 -6.10
C GLN A 11 -3.88 16.90 -5.20
N ASN A 12 -4.53 17.13 -4.07
CA ASN A 12 -4.01 18.05 -3.05
C ASN A 12 -2.91 17.36 -2.21
N TRP A 13 -1.70 17.32 -2.75
CA TRP A 13 -0.56 16.64 -2.12
C TRP A 13 -0.12 17.29 -0.79
N GLU A 14 -0.41 18.56 -0.57
CA GLU A 14 -0.17 19.21 0.72
C GLU A 14 -1.04 18.59 1.81
N GLN A 15 -2.35 18.48 1.56
CA GLN A 15 -3.29 17.85 2.48
C GLN A 15 -2.99 16.36 2.69
N ILE A 16 -2.67 15.63 1.62
CA ILE A 16 -2.28 14.22 1.69
C ILE A 16 -1.04 14.05 2.57
N SER A 17 -0.01 14.87 2.36
CA SER A 17 1.23 14.85 3.15
C SER A 17 0.98 15.17 4.62
N MET A 18 0.10 16.12 4.91
CA MET A 18 -0.32 16.45 6.27
C MET A 18 -1.00 15.25 6.95
N HIS A 19 -1.94 14.59 6.28
CA HIS A 19 -2.62 13.39 6.83
C HIS A 19 -1.64 12.25 7.07
N LEU A 20 -0.74 11.97 6.11
CA LEU A 20 0.31 10.95 6.28
C LEU A 20 1.16 11.25 7.52
N HIS A 21 1.56 12.50 7.72
CA HIS A 21 2.36 12.88 8.87
C HIS A 21 1.59 12.78 10.19
N GLN A 22 0.33 13.20 10.24
CA GLN A 22 -0.48 13.24 11.46
C GLN A 22 -0.96 11.86 11.92
N GLN A 23 -1.40 11.01 10.98
CA GLN A 23 -2.07 9.75 11.30
C GLN A 23 -1.50 8.51 10.60
N GLY A 24 -0.53 8.69 9.69
CA GLY A 24 0.14 7.59 8.97
C GLY A 24 -0.63 7.03 7.79
N PHE A 25 -1.75 7.64 7.39
CA PHE A 25 -2.52 7.27 6.21
C PHE A 25 -3.29 8.46 5.61
N ALA A 26 -3.64 8.34 4.33
CA ALA A 26 -4.51 9.29 3.63
C ALA A 26 -5.34 8.55 2.58
N ILE A 27 -6.64 8.85 2.47
CA ILE A 27 -7.52 8.36 1.41
C ILE A 27 -7.67 9.45 0.35
N VAL A 28 -7.43 9.08 -0.91
CA VAL A 28 -7.56 9.93 -2.07
C VAL A 28 -8.66 9.36 -2.97
N PRO A 29 -9.81 10.01 -3.08
CA PRO A 29 -10.96 9.41 -3.76
C PRO A 29 -10.79 9.40 -5.29
N ASN A 30 -11.38 8.39 -5.93
CA ASN A 30 -11.59 8.30 -7.37
C ASN A 30 -10.32 8.44 -8.24
N VAL A 31 -9.20 7.83 -7.80
CA VAL A 31 -7.95 7.84 -8.56
C VAL A 31 -8.01 6.88 -9.74
N LEU A 32 -8.61 5.69 -9.56
CA LEU A 32 -8.90 4.76 -10.66
C LEU A 32 -10.34 4.90 -11.13
N TYR A 33 -10.53 4.81 -12.45
CA TYR A 33 -11.85 4.69 -13.03
C TYR A 33 -12.42 3.28 -12.83
N LYS A 34 -13.75 3.16 -12.85
CA LYS A 34 -14.44 1.87 -12.74
C LYS A 34 -13.92 0.85 -13.74
N GLN A 35 -13.74 1.24 -15.00
CA GLN A 35 -13.26 0.35 -16.06
C GLN A 35 -11.82 -0.15 -15.79
N GLU A 36 -10.95 0.69 -15.21
CA GLU A 36 -9.60 0.28 -14.83
C GLU A 36 -9.62 -0.75 -13.70
N CYS A 37 -10.52 -0.59 -12.73
CA CYS A 37 -10.72 -1.57 -11.65
C CYS A 37 -11.25 -2.90 -12.19
N GLU A 38 -12.26 -2.86 -13.06
CA GLU A 38 -12.85 -4.05 -13.71
C GLU A 38 -11.82 -4.81 -14.56
N GLN A 39 -10.97 -4.08 -15.29
CA GLN A 39 -9.89 -4.69 -16.07
C GLN A 39 -8.87 -5.40 -15.17
N LEU A 40 -8.43 -4.76 -14.08
CA LEU A 40 -7.50 -5.38 -13.13
C LEU A 40 -8.08 -6.66 -12.48
N ILE A 41 -9.40 -6.67 -12.21
CA ILE A 41 -10.09 -7.87 -11.70
C ILE A 41 -10.13 -8.97 -12.77
N ALA A 42 -10.45 -8.63 -14.03
CA ALA A 42 -10.46 -9.57 -15.14
C ALA A 42 -9.06 -10.17 -15.36
N ASP A 43 -8.02 -9.34 -15.36
CA ASP A 43 -6.62 -9.73 -15.52
C ASP A 43 -6.08 -10.62 -14.39
N TYR A 44 -6.81 -10.73 -13.26
CA TYR A 44 -6.41 -11.62 -12.17
C TYR A 44 -6.31 -13.09 -12.59
N GLN A 45 -7.06 -13.51 -13.58
CA GLN A 45 -7.02 -14.89 -14.11
C GLN A 45 -5.83 -15.15 -15.04
N GLU A 46 -5.21 -14.09 -15.58
CA GLU A 46 -4.10 -14.18 -16.54
C GLU A 46 -2.77 -14.47 -15.82
N ASN A 47 -2.48 -15.76 -15.60
CA ASN A 47 -1.32 -16.20 -14.83
C ASN A 47 0.02 -15.68 -15.37
N GLU A 48 0.11 -15.35 -16.64
CA GLU A 48 1.32 -14.80 -17.27
C GLU A 48 1.74 -13.45 -16.70
N ASN A 49 0.81 -12.69 -16.13
CA ASN A 49 1.08 -11.40 -15.51
C ASN A 49 1.79 -11.54 -14.14
N TYR A 50 1.82 -12.74 -13.56
CA TYR A 50 2.25 -12.95 -12.20
C TYR A 50 3.49 -13.83 -12.11
N ARG A 51 4.36 -13.54 -11.13
CA ARG A 51 5.54 -14.35 -10.81
C ARG A 51 5.29 -15.37 -9.71
N LYS A 52 4.28 -15.14 -8.87
CA LYS A 52 4.01 -15.99 -7.70
C LYS A 52 2.58 -15.81 -7.23
N THR A 53 1.94 -16.93 -6.91
CA THR A 53 0.64 -16.99 -6.25
C THR A 53 0.82 -17.54 -4.84
N ILE A 54 0.18 -16.93 -3.85
CA ILE A 54 0.26 -17.30 -2.44
C ILE A 54 -1.15 -17.52 -1.89
N SER A 55 -1.42 -18.71 -1.33
CA SER A 55 -2.54 -18.94 -0.43
C SER A 55 -2.13 -18.48 0.97
N MET A 56 -2.93 -17.59 1.58
CA MET A 56 -2.63 -16.98 2.87
C MET A 56 -2.68 -18.00 4.01
N GLU A 57 -3.58 -18.98 3.92
CA GLU A 57 -3.76 -20.03 4.92
C GLU A 57 -2.49 -20.84 5.14
N ARG A 58 -1.77 -21.13 4.05
CA ARG A 58 -0.52 -21.91 4.09
C ARG A 58 0.54 -21.26 4.97
N TYR A 59 0.54 -19.94 5.07
CA TYR A 59 1.54 -19.17 5.82
C TYR A 59 0.98 -18.52 7.08
N ARG A 60 -0.29 -18.79 7.42
CA ARG A 60 -1.00 -18.18 8.56
C ARG A 60 -1.09 -16.64 8.45
N PHE A 61 -1.14 -16.14 7.22
CA PHE A 61 -1.30 -14.68 6.97
C PHE A 61 -2.77 -14.23 7.02
N GLY A 62 -3.69 -15.18 7.00
CA GLY A 62 -5.12 -14.95 6.96
C GLY A 62 -5.82 -16.01 6.11
N SER A 63 -6.92 -15.66 5.46
CA SER A 63 -7.64 -16.50 4.52
C SER A 63 -7.91 -15.71 3.24
N GLY A 64 -7.42 -16.25 2.12
CA GLY A 64 -7.48 -15.66 0.80
C GLY A 64 -6.26 -15.96 -0.05
N GLU A 65 -6.20 -15.34 -1.20
CA GLU A 65 -5.11 -15.52 -2.16
C GLU A 65 -4.57 -14.16 -2.60
N TYR A 66 -3.27 -14.11 -2.89
CA TYR A 66 -2.70 -12.98 -3.61
C TYR A 66 -1.67 -13.40 -4.63
N LYS A 67 -1.52 -12.57 -5.68
CA LYS A 67 -0.60 -12.79 -6.79
C LYS A 67 0.34 -11.60 -6.93
N TYR A 68 1.65 -11.85 -6.86
CA TYR A 68 2.66 -10.85 -7.17
C TYR A 68 2.83 -10.72 -8.68
N PHE A 69 2.75 -9.50 -9.19
CA PHE A 69 3.09 -9.22 -10.59
C PHE A 69 4.53 -9.58 -10.91
N ARG A 70 4.82 -9.79 -12.19
CA ARG A 70 6.17 -9.87 -12.74
C ARG A 70 6.54 -8.59 -13.47
N TYR A 71 7.82 -8.38 -13.71
CA TYR A 71 8.26 -7.37 -14.67
C TYR A 71 8.16 -7.92 -16.13
N PRO A 72 7.79 -7.07 -17.13
CA PRO A 72 7.36 -5.68 -16.96
C PRO A 72 5.98 -5.59 -16.30
N LEU A 73 5.77 -4.57 -15.46
CA LEU A 73 4.44 -4.30 -14.89
C LEU A 73 3.50 -3.74 -15.96
N PRO A 74 2.18 -3.96 -15.85
CA PRO A 74 1.19 -3.24 -16.65
C PRO A 74 1.40 -1.72 -16.60
N ASN A 75 1.15 -1.03 -17.72
CA ASN A 75 1.39 0.41 -17.84
C ASN A 75 0.70 1.22 -16.75
N LEU A 76 -0.57 0.93 -16.46
CA LEU A 76 -1.34 1.57 -15.39
C LEU A 76 -0.61 1.52 -14.04
N ILE A 77 -0.09 0.35 -13.68
CA ILE A 77 0.62 0.13 -12.41
C ILE A 77 1.97 0.87 -12.40
N THR A 78 2.68 0.84 -13.52
CA THR A 78 3.94 1.56 -13.69
C THR A 78 3.74 3.06 -13.52
N GLU A 79 2.73 3.64 -14.20
CA GLU A 79 2.40 5.06 -14.09
C GLU A 79 1.98 5.47 -12.68
N LEU A 80 1.18 4.65 -11.98
CA LEU A 80 0.81 4.90 -10.59
C LEU A 80 2.05 4.95 -9.69
N ARG A 81 2.93 3.98 -9.81
CA ARG A 81 4.15 3.86 -9.02
C ARG A 81 5.09 5.05 -9.24
N GLU A 82 5.30 5.42 -10.50
CA GLU A 82 6.21 6.48 -10.90
C GLU A 82 5.68 7.88 -10.59
N ASN A 83 4.38 8.12 -10.72
CA ASN A 83 3.80 9.43 -10.51
C ASN A 83 3.42 9.71 -9.05
N VAL A 84 3.10 8.71 -8.23
CA VAL A 84 2.83 8.91 -6.79
C VAL A 84 4.12 9.07 -5.99
N TYR A 85 5.15 8.28 -6.27
CA TYR A 85 6.40 8.24 -5.51
C TYR A 85 7.05 9.61 -5.27
N PRO A 86 7.20 10.50 -6.27
CA PRO A 86 7.84 11.81 -6.08
C PRO A 86 7.15 12.71 -5.06
N HIS A 87 5.86 12.52 -4.84
CA HIS A 87 5.08 13.30 -3.88
C HIS A 87 5.24 12.79 -2.44
N ILE A 88 5.47 11.49 -2.25
CA ILE A 88 5.59 10.88 -0.91
C ILE A 88 7.05 10.69 -0.46
N ALA A 89 8.02 10.71 -1.37
CA ALA A 89 9.44 10.63 -1.03
C ALA A 89 9.91 11.79 -0.12
N PRO A 90 9.49 13.05 -0.31
CA PRO A 90 9.78 14.14 0.63
C PRO A 90 9.21 13.89 2.03
N VAL A 91 8.00 13.34 2.14
CA VAL A 91 7.38 12.99 3.43
C VAL A 91 8.20 11.89 4.13
N ALA A 92 8.60 10.86 3.39
CA ALA A 92 9.44 9.79 3.89
C ALA A 92 10.79 10.32 4.41
N ASN A 93 11.45 11.20 3.66
CA ASN A 93 12.71 11.82 4.06
C ASN A 93 12.57 12.69 5.32
N ARG A 94 11.49 13.46 5.41
CA ARG A 94 11.16 14.21 6.62
C ARG A 94 10.98 13.27 7.83
N TRP A 95 10.30 12.13 7.67
CA TRP A 95 10.13 11.14 8.74
C TRP A 95 11.46 10.59 9.23
N MET A 96 12.40 10.30 8.31
CA MET A 96 13.74 9.84 8.69
C MET A 96 14.47 10.91 9.49
N GLU A 97 14.44 12.16 9.04
CA GLU A 97 15.08 13.28 9.72
C GLU A 97 14.52 13.52 11.12
N GLU A 98 13.19 13.57 11.27
CA GLU A 98 12.50 13.75 12.56
C GLU A 98 12.82 12.64 13.56
N LEU A 99 13.09 11.43 13.07
CA LEU A 99 13.47 10.26 13.89
C LEU A 99 14.99 10.13 14.10
N GLY A 100 15.80 11.05 13.58
CA GLY A 100 17.26 10.98 13.66
C GLY A 100 17.87 9.81 12.88
N LEU A 101 17.22 9.36 11.81
CA LEU A 101 17.70 8.27 10.97
C LEU A 101 18.46 8.81 9.77
N HIS A 102 19.59 8.18 9.43
CA HIS A 102 20.43 8.60 8.30
C HIS A 102 19.93 8.14 6.92
N THR A 103 18.85 7.35 6.88
CA THR A 103 18.27 6.87 5.61
C THR A 103 17.72 8.04 4.80
N ARG A 104 18.06 8.08 3.51
CA ARG A 104 17.54 9.04 2.54
C ARG A 104 17.03 8.32 1.31
N PHE A 105 15.84 8.67 0.89
CA PHE A 105 15.20 8.10 -0.29
C PHE A 105 15.40 9.01 -1.50
N PRO A 106 15.67 8.43 -2.70
CA PRO A 106 15.79 9.19 -3.95
C PRO A 106 14.49 9.95 -4.28
N ALA A 107 14.61 11.02 -5.05
CA ALA A 107 13.46 11.83 -5.45
C ALA A 107 12.55 11.13 -6.48
N THR A 108 13.05 10.12 -7.20
CA THR A 108 12.32 9.40 -8.25
C THR A 108 12.18 7.92 -7.94
N HIS A 109 11.10 7.29 -8.41
CA HIS A 109 10.92 5.85 -8.28
C HIS A 109 12.02 5.04 -9.00
N ALA A 110 12.54 5.53 -10.12
CA ALA A 110 13.68 4.92 -10.80
C ALA A 110 14.93 4.87 -9.90
N GLY A 111 15.20 5.96 -9.15
CA GLY A 111 16.26 5.98 -8.14
C GLY A 111 16.01 4.98 -7.01
N MET A 112 14.75 4.83 -6.54
CA MET A 112 14.38 3.84 -5.53
C MET A 112 14.60 2.41 -6.02
N LYS A 113 14.21 2.10 -7.26
CA LYS A 113 14.47 0.79 -7.89
C LYS A 113 15.96 0.49 -7.99
N LYS A 114 16.77 1.51 -8.36
CA LYS A 114 18.23 1.36 -8.38
C LYS A 114 18.79 1.04 -7.00
N LEU A 115 18.35 1.76 -5.96
CA LEU A 115 18.76 1.52 -4.59
C LEU A 115 18.41 0.08 -4.14
N CYS A 116 17.23 -0.43 -4.50
CA CYS A 116 16.84 -1.82 -4.27
C CYS A 116 17.75 -2.80 -5.03
N ALA A 117 17.99 -2.55 -6.31
CA ALA A 117 18.80 -3.41 -7.17
C ALA A 117 20.26 -3.52 -6.69
N ASP A 118 20.85 -2.42 -6.19
CA ASP A 118 22.19 -2.39 -5.59
C ASP A 118 22.31 -3.32 -4.36
N LYS A 119 21.17 -3.73 -3.77
CA LYS A 119 21.05 -4.71 -2.66
C LYS A 119 20.47 -6.06 -3.12
N GLY A 120 20.40 -6.31 -4.42
CA GLY A 120 19.86 -7.56 -4.98
C GLY A 120 18.33 -7.66 -4.96
N GLN A 121 17.61 -6.63 -4.51
CA GLN A 121 16.16 -6.58 -4.47
C GLN A 121 15.63 -6.19 -5.87
N THR A 122 15.33 -7.19 -6.68
CA THR A 122 14.95 -7.00 -8.10
C THR A 122 13.56 -7.53 -8.44
N LYS A 123 12.84 -8.11 -7.47
CA LYS A 123 11.52 -8.69 -7.69
C LYS A 123 10.43 -7.69 -7.34
N PRO A 124 9.48 -7.40 -8.26
CA PRO A 124 8.39 -6.48 -7.96
C PRO A 124 7.52 -6.99 -6.82
N THR A 125 7.10 -6.07 -5.96
CA THR A 125 6.28 -6.32 -4.78
C THR A 125 4.83 -5.89 -4.97
N VAL A 126 4.48 -5.42 -6.16
CA VAL A 126 3.09 -5.11 -6.51
C VAL A 126 2.29 -6.41 -6.58
N LEU A 127 1.09 -6.40 -5.98
CA LEU A 127 0.25 -7.60 -5.87
C LEU A 127 -1.23 -7.26 -6.00
N ILE A 128 -2.01 -8.24 -6.43
CA ILE A 128 -3.46 -8.25 -6.29
C ILE A 128 -3.84 -9.30 -5.26
N LEU A 129 -4.71 -8.90 -4.32
CA LEU A 129 -5.27 -9.76 -3.29
C LEU A 129 -6.73 -10.05 -3.64
N LYS A 130 -7.14 -11.29 -3.41
CA LYS A 130 -8.51 -11.76 -3.58
C LYS A 130 -9.01 -12.42 -2.29
N TYR A 131 -10.18 -11.99 -1.83
CA TYR A 131 -10.87 -12.53 -0.67
C TYR A 131 -12.28 -12.98 -1.06
N GLY A 132 -12.69 -14.15 -0.59
CA GLY A 132 -14.08 -14.62 -0.57
C GLY A 132 -14.68 -14.52 0.83
N PRO A 133 -15.91 -15.02 1.04
CA PRO A 133 -16.57 -15.03 2.35
C PRO A 133 -15.71 -15.68 3.43
N GLY A 134 -15.58 -15.02 4.60
CA GLY A 134 -14.70 -15.42 5.69
C GLY A 134 -13.24 -15.04 5.49
N GLY A 135 -12.86 -14.53 4.31
CA GLY A 135 -11.50 -14.09 3.99
C GLY A 135 -11.08 -12.87 4.79
N PHE A 136 -9.82 -12.84 5.22
CA PHE A 136 -9.23 -11.75 6.00
C PHE A 136 -7.73 -11.74 5.84
N ASN A 137 -7.08 -10.64 6.27
CA ASN A 137 -5.63 -10.57 6.39
C ASN A 137 -5.24 -10.15 7.80
N THR A 138 -4.35 -10.91 8.43
CA THR A 138 -3.85 -10.61 9.79
C THR A 138 -3.06 -9.31 9.81
N LEU A 139 -2.99 -8.67 10.97
CA LEU A 139 -2.21 -7.43 11.14
C LEU A 139 -0.72 -7.69 10.96
N HIS A 140 -0.11 -7.06 9.96
CA HIS A 140 1.27 -7.26 9.54
C HIS A 140 1.96 -5.97 9.11
N GLN A 141 3.21 -6.09 8.70
CA GLN A 141 4.05 -5.05 8.11
C GLN A 141 4.74 -5.63 6.88
N ASP A 142 4.82 -4.87 5.79
CA ASP A 142 5.43 -5.31 4.53
C ASP A 142 6.92 -4.90 4.44
N LEU A 143 7.79 -5.76 4.93
CA LEU A 143 9.23 -5.54 4.96
C LEU A 143 9.93 -6.65 4.15
N TYR A 144 10.36 -6.34 2.92
CA TYR A 144 10.83 -7.33 1.94
C TYR A 144 12.34 -7.26 1.62
N GLY A 145 13.15 -6.84 2.57
CA GLY A 145 14.59 -6.79 2.40
C GLY A 145 15.26 -5.69 3.22
N GLU A 146 16.53 -5.44 2.97
CA GLU A 146 17.32 -4.40 3.66
C GLU A 146 16.81 -2.99 3.32
N VAL A 147 16.50 -2.77 2.04
CA VAL A 147 15.93 -1.51 1.56
C VAL A 147 14.41 -1.61 1.56
N TYR A 148 13.75 -0.73 2.28
CA TYR A 148 12.30 -0.59 2.22
C TYR A 148 11.89 0.88 2.27
N PHE A 149 10.81 1.20 1.57
CA PHE A 149 10.20 2.53 1.60
C PHE A 149 9.10 2.56 2.68
N PRO A 150 9.01 3.62 3.52
CA PRO A 150 8.16 3.60 4.71
C PRO A 150 6.67 3.81 4.42
N MET A 151 6.28 3.90 3.16
CA MET A 151 4.89 4.07 2.73
C MET A 151 4.57 3.12 1.58
N GLN A 152 3.30 2.76 1.48
CA GLN A 152 2.74 1.97 0.39
C GLN A 152 1.32 2.45 0.09
N MET A 153 0.72 1.97 -0.97
CA MET A 153 -0.67 2.30 -1.31
C MET A 153 -1.47 1.05 -1.68
N VAL A 154 -2.76 1.11 -1.44
CA VAL A 154 -3.71 0.08 -1.85
C VAL A 154 -4.91 0.74 -2.53
N PHE A 155 -5.44 0.04 -3.55
CA PHE A 155 -6.69 0.36 -4.22
C PHE A 155 -7.69 -0.75 -3.96
N VAL A 156 -8.90 -0.41 -3.53
CA VAL A 156 -10.03 -1.36 -3.53
C VAL A 156 -10.63 -1.37 -4.94
N LEU A 157 -10.76 -2.54 -5.54
CA LEU A 157 -11.20 -2.68 -6.93
C LEU A 157 -12.70 -2.98 -7.07
N ASN A 158 -13.33 -3.49 -6.02
CA ASN A 158 -14.76 -3.77 -5.93
C ASN A 158 -15.49 -2.68 -5.14
N GLN A 159 -16.81 -2.58 -5.33
CA GLN A 159 -17.64 -1.62 -4.61
C GLN A 159 -18.19 -2.25 -3.33
N ALA A 160 -17.84 -1.67 -2.17
CA ALA A 160 -18.40 -2.09 -0.89
C ALA A 160 -19.93 -1.91 -0.86
N ASN A 161 -20.62 -2.83 -0.22
CA ASN A 161 -22.10 -2.94 -0.13
C ASN A 161 -22.82 -3.26 -1.45
N GLU A 162 -22.09 -3.41 -2.56
CA GLU A 162 -22.61 -3.91 -3.84
C GLU A 162 -22.00 -5.28 -4.16
N ASP A 163 -20.67 -5.33 -4.25
CA ASP A 163 -19.91 -6.54 -4.64
C ASP A 163 -19.54 -7.38 -3.40
N PHE A 164 -19.41 -6.77 -2.23
CA PHE A 164 -19.01 -7.44 -0.98
C PHE A 164 -19.47 -6.67 0.26
N THR A 165 -19.50 -7.36 1.42
CA THR A 165 -19.73 -6.75 2.75
C THR A 165 -18.65 -7.20 3.74
N GLY A 166 -18.34 -6.39 4.76
CA GLY A 166 -17.18 -6.60 5.63
C GLY A 166 -15.88 -6.25 4.91
N GLY A 167 -14.76 -6.84 5.31
CA GLY A 167 -13.49 -6.68 4.62
C GLY A 167 -12.92 -5.26 4.70
N GLU A 168 -13.17 -4.53 5.77
CA GLU A 168 -12.64 -3.20 6.01
C GLU A 168 -11.12 -3.24 6.12
N PHE A 169 -10.46 -2.18 5.67
CA PHE A 169 -9.04 -2.01 5.88
C PHE A 169 -8.80 -1.52 7.32
N VAL A 170 -8.03 -2.29 8.07
CA VAL A 170 -7.69 -1.98 9.47
C VAL A 170 -6.23 -1.56 9.53
N ILE A 171 -5.97 -0.39 10.12
CA ILE A 171 -4.62 0.06 10.46
C ILE A 171 -4.54 0.32 11.96
N THR A 172 -3.58 -0.30 12.63
CA THR A 172 -3.35 -0.08 14.05
C THR A 172 -2.13 0.77 14.28
N GLU A 173 -2.19 1.62 15.30
CA GLU A 173 -1.06 2.38 15.80
C GLU A 173 -0.80 2.00 17.27
N GLN A 174 0.48 1.85 17.61
CA GLN A 174 0.92 1.57 18.95
C GLN A 174 2.01 2.54 19.37
N ILE A 175 1.65 3.43 20.27
CA ILE A 175 2.58 4.31 20.97
C ILE A 175 3.36 3.48 21.99
N PRO A 176 4.68 3.75 22.22
CA PRO A 176 5.44 3.03 23.22
C PRO A 176 4.77 3.03 24.60
N ARG A 177 4.65 1.84 25.20
CA ARG A 177 4.03 1.62 26.52
C ARG A 177 2.53 1.90 26.61
N ALA A 178 1.84 1.96 25.45
CA ALA A 178 0.39 2.12 25.39
C ALA A 178 -0.26 0.92 24.70
N GLN A 179 -1.57 0.80 24.81
CA GLN A 179 -2.36 -0.15 24.03
C GLN A 179 -2.48 0.32 22.57
N SER A 180 -2.72 -0.61 21.66
CA SER A 180 -2.93 -0.31 20.26
C SER A 180 -4.28 0.34 20.03
N LYS A 181 -4.31 1.40 19.21
CA LYS A 181 -5.53 1.99 18.67
C LYS A 181 -5.76 1.48 17.27
N ALA A 182 -6.99 1.07 16.93
CA ALA A 182 -7.38 0.67 15.59
C ALA A 182 -8.11 1.83 14.89
N ASN A 183 -7.75 2.04 13.61
CA ASN A 183 -8.50 2.86 12.67
C ASN A 183 -9.09 1.90 11.62
N VAL A 184 -10.41 1.92 11.46
CA VAL A 184 -11.14 1.11 10.49
C VAL A 184 -11.50 1.99 9.32
N LEU A 185 -11.04 1.63 8.13
CA LEU A 185 -11.14 2.43 6.92
C LEU A 185 -11.91 1.66 5.85
N ALA A 186 -12.80 2.34 5.15
CA ALA A 186 -13.60 1.77 4.07
C ALA A 186 -13.45 2.60 2.79
N PRO A 187 -12.26 2.58 2.13
CA PRO A 187 -12.09 3.24 0.85
C PRO A 187 -13.03 2.64 -0.19
N GLY A 188 -13.59 3.49 -1.04
CA GLY A 188 -14.46 3.09 -2.14
C GLY A 188 -13.69 2.46 -3.30
N ARG A 189 -14.43 1.95 -4.29
CA ARG A 189 -13.83 1.45 -5.54
C ARG A 189 -13.02 2.54 -6.24
N GLY A 190 -11.76 2.23 -6.54
CA GLY A 190 -10.85 3.14 -7.22
C GLY A 190 -10.21 4.22 -6.34
N ASP A 191 -10.56 4.28 -5.05
CA ASP A 191 -9.87 5.14 -4.10
C ASP A 191 -8.45 4.64 -3.85
N MET A 192 -7.50 5.58 -3.73
CA MET A 192 -6.13 5.31 -3.33
C MET A 192 -5.97 5.55 -1.83
N LEU A 193 -5.72 4.51 -1.08
CA LEU A 193 -5.31 4.61 0.31
C LEU A 193 -3.79 4.52 0.39
N ILE A 194 -3.11 5.63 0.73
CA ILE A 194 -1.68 5.65 1.03
C ILE A 194 -1.53 5.49 2.54
N PHE A 195 -0.63 4.61 2.97
CA PHE A 195 -0.42 4.35 4.39
C PHE A 195 1.02 3.93 4.69
N THR A 196 1.39 4.04 5.97
CA THR A 196 2.74 3.65 6.41
C THR A 196 2.94 2.14 6.39
N THR A 197 4.11 1.71 5.96
CA THR A 197 4.51 0.30 5.94
C THR A 197 4.70 -0.27 7.34
N SER A 198 5.35 0.47 8.25
CA SER A 198 5.70 -0.08 9.56
C SER A 198 5.67 0.92 10.72
N PHE A 199 5.96 2.19 10.49
CA PHE A 199 5.95 3.22 11.53
C PHE A 199 5.72 4.60 10.94
N ARG A 200 5.35 5.55 11.81
CA ARG A 200 5.40 6.99 11.55
C ARG A 200 6.07 7.72 12.71
N PRO A 201 6.61 8.92 12.50
CA PRO A 201 7.01 9.79 13.60
C PRO A 201 5.78 10.37 14.30
N ALA A 202 5.87 10.57 15.59
CA ALA A 202 4.93 11.36 16.36
C ALA A 202 5.70 12.31 17.29
N LYS A 203 5.20 13.54 17.41
CA LYS A 203 5.82 14.55 18.26
C LYS A 203 5.44 14.32 19.73
N GLY A 204 6.44 14.18 20.58
CA GLY A 204 6.30 14.12 22.02
C GLY A 204 6.90 15.37 22.69
N SER A 205 6.92 15.38 24.03
CA SER A 205 7.47 16.48 24.81
C SER A 205 8.99 16.67 24.65
N ARG A 206 9.73 15.62 24.29
CA ARG A 206 11.19 15.61 24.15
C ARG A 206 11.67 15.35 22.71
N GLY A 207 10.84 15.61 21.69
CA GLY A 207 11.15 15.36 20.28
C GLY A 207 10.26 14.30 19.66
N TYR A 208 10.67 13.77 18.51
CA TYR A 208 9.90 12.76 17.80
C TYR A 208 10.24 11.34 18.28
N TYR A 209 9.25 10.46 18.23
CA TYR A 209 9.38 9.04 18.53
C TYR A 209 8.62 8.20 17.50
N ARG A 210 8.96 6.92 17.40
CA ARG A 210 8.26 5.98 16.49
C ARG A 210 6.94 5.52 17.10
N VAL A 211 5.88 5.60 16.32
CA VAL A 211 4.63 4.90 16.53
C VAL A 211 4.63 3.68 15.61
N ASN A 212 4.54 2.49 16.17
CA ASN A 212 4.45 1.27 15.38
C ASN A 212 3.09 1.16 14.74
N MET A 213 3.09 0.83 13.45
CA MET A 213 1.89 0.68 12.65
C MET A 213 1.83 -0.74 12.08
N LYS A 214 0.64 -1.33 12.06
CA LYS A 214 0.33 -2.58 11.36
C LYS A 214 -0.96 -2.40 10.60
N HIS A 215 -1.13 -3.14 9.51
CA HIS A 215 -2.35 -3.12 8.74
C HIS A 215 -2.83 -4.53 8.44
N GLY A 216 -4.10 -4.64 8.08
CA GLY A 216 -4.76 -5.89 7.73
C GLY A 216 -6.14 -5.63 7.15
N VAL A 217 -6.89 -6.71 6.93
CA VAL A 217 -8.26 -6.67 6.41
C VAL A 217 -9.14 -7.48 7.35
N SER A 218 -10.27 -6.90 7.79
CA SER A 218 -11.27 -7.57 8.60
C SER A 218 -11.93 -8.71 7.82
N PRO A 219 -12.61 -9.66 8.48
CA PRO A 219 -13.32 -10.74 7.78
C PRO A 219 -14.34 -10.20 6.78
N LEU A 220 -14.29 -10.76 5.56
CA LEU A 220 -15.32 -10.54 4.56
C LEU A 220 -16.57 -11.33 4.94
N HIS A 221 -17.73 -10.70 4.93
CA HIS A 221 -18.98 -11.37 5.29
C HIS A 221 -19.64 -12.04 4.08
N SER A 222 -19.63 -11.36 2.93
CA SER A 222 -20.22 -11.87 1.68
C SER A 222 -19.54 -11.30 0.45
N GLY A 223 -19.71 -11.95 -0.69
CA GLY A 223 -19.21 -11.51 -1.99
C GLY A 223 -17.74 -11.78 -2.23
N GLU A 224 -17.14 -11.07 -3.18
CA GLU A 224 -15.70 -11.11 -3.48
C GLU A 224 -15.07 -9.72 -3.41
N ARG A 225 -13.90 -9.63 -2.81
CA ARG A 225 -13.15 -8.39 -2.69
C ARG A 225 -11.76 -8.54 -3.30
N HIS A 226 -11.49 -7.76 -4.34
CA HIS A 226 -10.15 -7.61 -4.88
C HIS A 226 -9.55 -6.27 -4.45
N SER A 227 -8.27 -6.26 -4.19
CA SER A 227 -7.50 -5.03 -3.95
C SER A 227 -6.11 -5.14 -4.54
N MET A 228 -5.59 -4.02 -5.05
CA MET A 228 -4.23 -3.95 -5.58
C MET A 228 -3.34 -3.21 -4.60
N GLY A 229 -2.34 -3.91 -4.06
CA GLY A 229 -1.29 -3.33 -3.23
C GLY A 229 -0.10 -2.89 -4.07
N ILE A 230 0.36 -1.65 -3.89
CA ILE A 230 1.54 -1.11 -4.55
C ILE A 230 2.56 -0.70 -3.49
N ILE A 231 3.61 -1.50 -3.40
CA ILE A 231 4.77 -1.26 -2.56
C ILE A 231 5.86 -0.65 -3.44
N PHE A 232 6.56 0.35 -2.94
CA PHE A 232 7.49 1.14 -3.76
C PHE A 232 8.92 0.58 -3.80
N HIS A 233 9.26 -0.35 -2.93
CA HIS A 233 10.53 -1.08 -2.97
C HIS A 233 10.33 -2.49 -3.55
N ASP A 234 11.38 -3.04 -4.13
CA ASP A 234 11.37 -4.40 -4.65
C ASP A 234 11.92 -5.38 -3.59
N ALA A 235 11.68 -6.69 -3.79
CA ALA A 235 12.09 -7.76 -2.89
C ALA A 235 13.28 -8.56 -3.43
N LEU A 236 13.89 -9.37 -2.54
CA LEU A 236 14.94 -10.34 -2.92
C LEU A 236 14.35 -11.56 -3.65
N SER A 237 13.13 -12.01 -3.28
CA SER A 237 12.50 -13.25 -3.77
C SER A 237 10.99 -13.10 -3.98
#